data_b86ae2dbb57f3445ae293c142d13db23
#
_entry.id   b86ae2dbb57f3445ae293c142d13db23
#
_cell.length_a   1.000
_cell.length_b   1.000
_cell.length_c   1.000
_cell.angle_alpha   90.00
_cell.angle_beta   90.00
_cell.angle_gamma   90.00
#
_symmetry.space_group_name_H-M   'P 1'
#
loop_
_entity.id
_entity.type
_entity.pdbx_description
1 polymer ?
#
loop_
_entity_poly.entity_id
_entity_poly.type
_entity_poly.pdbx_seq_one_letter_code
_entity_poly.pdbx_strand_id
1 'polypeptide(L)'
;MNDNSAIDAIFKLGEIEHDAPWINYLALGINKHHIPALLKLLDDPALLNAAVDSNEIWVPQHTWRALGQLAEQSTIPALIKSFNALVHDNDAHQELPDVMAMIGPAAQQALGDFLLDTSNEEFARAIAAQALQNIAQRYPTSRALSIKLLTAHCTQQSRETPDLNGLIVCDLLDLDAKESINEIRELYQLEIVDLYAVGDIEDVEIALGLRGERDTPRPDYGKVHSLKQQTNIATTNKTASSLYDELNEFLTEYCVPTSLSSLSQLDGFFAAINCSPSTILPSRWIPAIWGGEEYSPAFPDIKTTHLFTSAVMAFYNQITRTLASYTYNALFIQKEISGTETLIVNEWCNGFIRGLALWQPLSGNDQIILHDLLTPIQLFASEQQRNKLDEMSDAARETQKNLIEENTRQLFDHFVTQRAPGDTIIHDEPKIGRNDPCPCGSGKKFKKCCLH
;
A
#
# COMPACT_ATOMS: atom_id res chain seq x y z
N MET A 1 -29.57 19.82 -28.77
CA MET A 1 -28.70 18.63 -28.78
C MET A 1 -29.44 17.53 -28.07
N ASN A 2 -29.41 16.30 -28.59
CA ASN A 2 -30.07 15.17 -27.89
C ASN A 2 -29.42 14.97 -26.52
N ASP A 3 -30.22 14.79 -25.49
CA ASP A 3 -29.79 14.59 -24.09
C ASP A 3 -28.71 13.48 -23.93
N ASN A 4 -28.69 12.51 -24.84
CA ASN A 4 -27.70 11.43 -24.85
C ASN A 4 -26.30 11.84 -25.36
N SER A 5 -26.16 12.91 -26.14
CA SER A 5 -24.88 13.20 -26.80
C SER A 5 -23.78 13.63 -25.82
N ALA A 6 -24.15 14.24 -24.71
CA ALA A 6 -23.20 14.66 -23.67
C ALA A 6 -22.72 13.48 -22.83
N ILE A 7 -23.59 12.52 -22.53
CA ILE A 7 -23.23 11.26 -21.85
C ILE A 7 -22.35 10.40 -22.78
N ASP A 8 -22.70 10.29 -24.08
CA ASP A 8 -21.89 9.58 -25.09
C ASP A 8 -20.48 10.19 -25.23
N ALA A 9 -20.34 11.50 -24.97
CA ALA A 9 -19.03 12.16 -24.97
C ALA A 9 -18.14 11.62 -23.84
N ILE A 10 -18.66 11.33 -22.63
CA ILE A 10 -17.89 10.76 -21.52
C ILE A 10 -17.24 9.43 -21.91
N PHE A 11 -17.96 8.57 -22.63
CA PHE A 11 -17.44 7.27 -23.10
C PHE A 11 -16.30 7.40 -24.12
N LYS A 12 -16.17 8.56 -24.77
CA LYS A 12 -15.15 8.84 -25.80
C LYS A 12 -13.92 9.52 -25.27
N LEU A 13 -13.94 10.03 -24.04
CA LEU A 13 -12.82 10.78 -23.45
C LEU A 13 -11.58 9.90 -23.25
N GLY A 14 -11.79 8.61 -22.94
CA GLY A 14 -10.69 7.67 -22.73
C GLY A 14 -9.84 7.97 -21.51
N GLU A 15 -8.54 7.76 -21.64
CA GLU A 15 -7.56 7.86 -20.57
C GLU A 15 -7.48 9.25 -19.93
N ILE A 16 -7.29 9.26 -18.62
CA ILE A 16 -7.12 10.46 -17.82
C ILE A 16 -5.64 10.59 -17.46
N GLU A 17 -5.00 11.66 -17.95
CA GLU A 17 -3.65 12.02 -17.55
C GLU A 17 -3.66 12.55 -16.10
N HIS A 18 -2.83 11.96 -15.23
CA HIS A 18 -2.83 12.23 -13.78
C HIS A 18 -2.53 13.70 -13.44
N ASP A 19 -1.59 14.32 -14.13
CA ASP A 19 -1.14 15.68 -13.84
C ASP A 19 -1.86 16.75 -14.67
N ALA A 20 -2.78 16.34 -15.55
CA ALA A 20 -3.54 17.28 -16.39
C ALA A 20 -4.69 17.92 -15.58
N PRO A 21 -4.97 19.21 -15.83
CA PRO A 21 -6.17 19.83 -15.28
C PRO A 21 -7.43 19.07 -15.69
N TRP A 22 -8.39 18.96 -14.78
CA TRP A 22 -9.64 18.30 -15.07
C TRP A 22 -10.33 18.89 -16.29
N ILE A 23 -10.83 18.05 -17.17
CA ILE A 23 -11.64 18.44 -18.32
C ILE A 23 -12.83 19.28 -17.83
N ASN A 24 -13.18 20.32 -18.57
CA ASN A 24 -14.41 21.06 -18.32
C ASN A 24 -15.60 20.30 -18.88
N TYR A 25 -16.24 19.47 -18.06
CA TYR A 25 -17.39 18.65 -18.45
C TYR A 25 -18.62 19.50 -18.77
N LEU A 26 -18.76 20.67 -18.15
CA LEU A 26 -19.85 21.59 -18.45
C LEU A 26 -19.75 22.14 -19.89
N ALA A 27 -18.51 22.36 -20.37
CA ALA A 27 -18.28 22.75 -21.76
C ALA A 27 -18.60 21.65 -22.78
N LEU A 28 -18.59 20.38 -22.35
CA LEU A 28 -19.05 19.24 -23.17
C LEU A 28 -20.57 19.13 -23.24
N GLY A 29 -21.30 20.01 -22.55
CA GLY A 29 -22.75 20.03 -22.51
C GLY A 29 -23.34 19.28 -21.33
N ILE A 30 -22.52 18.72 -20.42
CA ILE A 30 -23.00 18.11 -19.17
C ILE A 30 -23.67 19.19 -18.32
N ASN A 31 -24.86 18.89 -17.85
CA ASN A 31 -25.66 19.78 -17.01
C ASN A 31 -26.55 18.98 -16.02
N LYS A 32 -27.32 19.65 -15.18
CA LYS A 32 -28.12 19.04 -14.10
C LYS A 32 -29.10 17.96 -14.58
N HIS A 33 -29.61 18.03 -15.83
CA HIS A 33 -30.51 17.03 -16.36
C HIS A 33 -29.83 15.67 -16.56
N HIS A 34 -28.50 15.64 -16.67
CA HIS A 34 -27.71 14.41 -16.83
C HIS A 34 -27.42 13.69 -15.51
N ILE A 35 -27.68 14.29 -14.35
CA ILE A 35 -27.39 13.69 -13.03
C ILE A 35 -27.92 12.27 -12.89
N PRO A 36 -29.20 11.96 -13.22
CA PRO A 36 -29.71 10.59 -13.10
C PRO A 36 -28.96 9.57 -13.95
N ALA A 37 -28.45 9.98 -15.12
CA ALA A 37 -27.65 9.13 -15.98
C ALA A 37 -26.21 8.98 -15.41
N LEU A 38 -25.59 10.06 -14.94
CA LEU A 38 -24.25 10.04 -14.32
C LEU A 38 -24.24 9.15 -13.07
N LEU A 39 -25.26 9.23 -12.21
CA LEU A 39 -25.34 8.39 -11.01
C LEU A 39 -25.45 6.89 -11.36
N LYS A 40 -26.11 6.53 -12.47
CA LYS A 40 -26.14 5.15 -12.95
C LYS A 40 -24.75 4.69 -13.44
N LEU A 41 -23.99 5.56 -14.10
CA LEU A 41 -22.64 5.23 -14.55
C LEU A 41 -21.68 5.03 -13.36
N LEU A 42 -21.88 5.76 -12.27
CA LEU A 42 -21.05 5.64 -11.06
C LEU A 42 -21.22 4.27 -10.39
N ASP A 43 -22.43 3.71 -10.40
CA ASP A 43 -22.76 2.44 -9.74
C ASP A 43 -22.82 1.25 -10.75
N ASP A 44 -22.47 1.45 -12.04
CA ASP A 44 -22.59 0.40 -13.06
C ASP A 44 -21.49 -0.65 -12.90
N PRO A 45 -21.83 -1.91 -12.54
CA PRO A 45 -20.85 -2.97 -12.39
C PRO A 45 -20.09 -3.29 -13.70
N ALA A 46 -20.69 -3.05 -14.87
CA ALA A 46 -20.04 -3.27 -16.15
C ALA A 46 -18.89 -2.27 -16.36
N LEU A 47 -19.09 -1.00 -15.97
CA LEU A 47 -18.06 0.03 -16.03
C LEU A 47 -16.98 -0.17 -14.97
N LEU A 48 -17.40 -0.54 -13.75
CA LEU A 48 -16.46 -0.85 -12.67
C LEU A 48 -15.60 -2.10 -12.99
N ASN A 49 -16.03 -2.96 -13.92
CA ASN A 49 -15.34 -4.16 -14.39
C ASN A 49 -14.94 -4.09 -15.87
N ALA A 50 -14.96 -2.92 -16.50
CA ALA A 50 -14.63 -2.76 -17.90
C ALA A 50 -13.19 -3.22 -18.22
N ALA A 51 -12.96 -3.62 -19.47
CA ALA A 51 -11.63 -4.05 -19.92
C ALA A 51 -10.61 -2.92 -19.84
N VAL A 52 -9.36 -3.28 -19.54
CA VAL A 52 -8.26 -2.31 -19.28
C VAL A 52 -7.96 -1.42 -20.47
N ASP A 53 -8.09 -2.00 -21.66
CA ASP A 53 -7.82 -1.35 -22.95
C ASP A 53 -9.03 -0.62 -23.54
N SER A 54 -10.14 -0.58 -22.79
CA SER A 54 -11.36 0.10 -23.21
C SER A 54 -11.48 1.51 -22.63
N ASN A 55 -12.13 2.42 -23.35
CA ASN A 55 -12.41 3.76 -22.82
C ASN A 55 -13.43 3.72 -21.66
N GLU A 56 -14.24 2.69 -21.59
CA GLU A 56 -15.27 2.49 -20.54
C GLU A 56 -14.66 2.42 -19.14
N ILE A 57 -13.41 2.03 -19.05
CA ILE A 57 -12.69 1.93 -17.76
C ILE A 57 -12.57 3.28 -17.05
N TRP A 58 -12.46 4.36 -17.82
CA TRP A 58 -12.28 5.72 -17.33
C TRP A 58 -13.61 6.42 -17.03
N VAL A 59 -14.73 5.84 -17.47
CA VAL A 59 -16.05 6.44 -17.33
C VAL A 59 -16.43 6.73 -15.88
N PRO A 60 -16.20 5.86 -14.88
CA PRO A 60 -16.45 6.19 -13.47
C PRO A 60 -15.70 7.43 -13.01
N GLN A 61 -14.40 7.56 -13.36
CA GLN A 61 -13.56 8.70 -12.98
C GLN A 61 -14.03 10.00 -13.65
N HIS A 62 -14.32 9.98 -14.93
CA HIS A 62 -14.95 11.12 -15.61
C HIS A 62 -16.30 11.47 -14.98
N THR A 63 -17.06 10.48 -14.54
CA THR A 63 -18.38 10.64 -13.95
C THR A 63 -18.32 11.39 -12.62
N TRP A 64 -17.46 10.98 -11.66
CA TRP A 64 -17.40 11.71 -10.40
C TRP A 64 -16.81 13.11 -10.55
N ARG A 65 -15.86 13.32 -11.49
CA ARG A 65 -15.35 14.67 -11.82
C ARG A 65 -16.46 15.56 -12.39
N ALA A 66 -17.30 15.01 -13.29
CA ALA A 66 -18.44 15.75 -13.84
C ALA A 66 -19.48 16.08 -12.74
N LEU A 67 -19.78 15.16 -11.84
CA LEU A 67 -20.67 15.39 -10.70
C LEU A 67 -20.11 16.47 -9.75
N GLY A 68 -18.80 16.47 -9.50
CA GLY A 68 -18.13 17.53 -8.74
C GLY A 68 -18.29 18.92 -9.40
N GLN A 69 -18.09 19.02 -10.72
CA GLN A 69 -18.26 20.29 -11.45
C GLN A 69 -19.72 20.76 -11.49
N LEU A 70 -20.70 19.86 -11.50
CA LEU A 70 -22.10 20.21 -11.38
C LEU A 70 -22.45 20.78 -9.99
N ALA A 71 -21.72 20.38 -8.96
CA ALA A 71 -21.82 20.86 -7.58
C ALA A 71 -23.27 20.79 -7.01
N GLU A 72 -24.03 19.76 -7.36
CA GLU A 72 -25.41 19.61 -6.95
C GLU A 72 -25.55 18.81 -5.67
N GLN A 73 -26.20 19.40 -4.67
CA GLN A 73 -26.39 18.74 -3.35
C GLN A 73 -27.17 17.43 -3.42
N SER A 74 -28.03 17.27 -4.42
CA SER A 74 -28.80 16.04 -4.62
C SER A 74 -27.94 14.81 -4.95
N THR A 75 -26.66 15.00 -5.33
CA THR A 75 -25.72 13.92 -5.65
C THR A 75 -24.98 13.38 -4.41
N ILE A 76 -25.00 14.10 -3.29
CA ILE A 76 -24.26 13.75 -2.05
C ILE A 76 -24.55 12.32 -1.58
N PRO A 77 -25.80 11.85 -1.43
CA PRO A 77 -26.03 10.50 -0.89
C PRO A 77 -25.48 9.39 -1.80
N ALA A 78 -25.54 9.57 -3.12
CA ALA A 78 -25.05 8.58 -4.07
C ALA A 78 -23.51 8.56 -4.13
N LEU A 79 -22.86 9.73 -4.08
CA LEU A 79 -21.41 9.82 -4.03
C LEU A 79 -20.85 9.20 -2.74
N ILE A 80 -21.44 9.51 -1.58
CA ILE A 80 -21.00 8.91 -0.30
C ILE A 80 -21.18 7.38 -0.32
N LYS A 81 -22.31 6.89 -0.84
CA LYS A 81 -22.57 5.45 -0.96
C LYS A 81 -21.48 4.75 -1.80
N SER A 82 -20.93 5.43 -2.82
CA SER A 82 -19.89 4.84 -3.67
C SER A 82 -18.52 4.69 -2.98
N PHE A 83 -18.28 5.33 -1.82
CA PHE A 83 -16.99 5.25 -1.13
C PHE A 83 -16.61 3.82 -0.77
N ASN A 84 -17.51 3.03 -0.21
CA ASN A 84 -17.23 1.62 0.10
C ASN A 84 -16.99 0.77 -1.17
N ALA A 85 -17.67 1.07 -2.29
CA ALA A 85 -17.45 0.36 -3.56
C ALA A 85 -16.12 0.74 -4.22
N LEU A 86 -15.61 1.93 -3.92
CA LEU A 86 -14.38 2.50 -4.47
C LEU A 86 -13.22 2.49 -3.47
N VAL A 87 -13.37 1.85 -2.32
CA VAL A 87 -12.39 1.81 -1.24
C VAL A 87 -11.00 1.36 -1.68
N HIS A 88 -10.91 0.55 -2.72
CA HIS A 88 -9.64 0.11 -3.31
C HIS A 88 -9.22 0.92 -4.55
N ASP A 89 -9.88 2.06 -4.79
CA ASP A 89 -9.62 2.96 -5.89
C ASP A 89 -8.77 4.16 -5.45
N ASN A 90 -7.42 4.20 -5.77
CA ASN A 90 -6.54 5.28 -5.37
C ASN A 90 -6.92 6.63 -5.99
N ASP A 91 -7.45 6.63 -7.22
CA ASP A 91 -7.95 7.85 -7.85
C ASP A 91 -9.19 8.35 -7.10
N ALA A 92 -10.07 7.42 -6.67
CA ALA A 92 -11.20 7.76 -5.84
C ALA A 92 -10.77 8.33 -4.48
N HIS A 93 -9.73 7.76 -3.85
CA HIS A 93 -9.17 8.30 -2.61
C HIS A 93 -8.61 9.71 -2.76
N GLN A 94 -7.99 10.00 -3.90
CA GLN A 94 -7.41 11.31 -4.16
C GLN A 94 -8.46 12.34 -4.59
N GLU A 95 -9.45 11.95 -5.39
CA GLU A 95 -10.35 12.88 -6.07
C GLU A 95 -11.72 13.03 -5.42
N LEU A 96 -12.28 11.99 -4.81
CA LEU A 96 -13.60 12.09 -4.17
C LEU A 96 -13.65 13.12 -3.03
N PRO A 97 -12.61 13.29 -2.20
CA PRO A 97 -12.56 14.40 -1.25
C PRO A 97 -12.71 15.77 -1.92
N ASP A 98 -12.04 15.97 -3.07
CA ASP A 98 -12.15 17.21 -3.84
C ASP A 98 -13.51 17.36 -4.51
N VAL A 99 -14.08 16.28 -5.04
CA VAL A 99 -15.45 16.25 -5.58
C VAL A 99 -16.46 16.71 -4.52
N MET A 100 -16.36 16.18 -3.30
CA MET A 100 -17.22 16.58 -2.19
C MET A 100 -16.99 18.03 -1.78
N ALA A 101 -15.72 18.51 -1.81
CA ALA A 101 -15.42 19.91 -1.56
C ALA A 101 -15.95 20.85 -2.67
N MET A 102 -16.06 20.39 -3.92
CA MET A 102 -16.72 21.16 -4.98
C MET A 102 -18.23 21.33 -4.71
N ILE A 103 -18.89 20.31 -4.18
CA ILE A 103 -20.31 20.38 -3.77
C ILE A 103 -20.46 21.28 -2.55
N GLY A 104 -19.52 21.22 -1.61
CA GLY A 104 -19.35 22.17 -0.53
C GLY A 104 -20.05 21.81 0.78
N PRO A 105 -20.32 22.81 1.67
CA PRO A 105 -20.70 22.62 3.07
C PRO A 105 -21.96 21.78 3.29
N ALA A 106 -22.85 21.67 2.30
CA ALA A 106 -24.05 20.85 2.40
C ALA A 106 -23.73 19.35 2.59
N ALA A 107 -22.52 18.91 2.25
CA ALA A 107 -22.10 17.51 2.39
C ALA A 107 -21.60 17.18 3.81
N GLN A 108 -21.24 18.17 4.63
CA GLN A 108 -20.51 17.94 5.90
C GLN A 108 -21.24 16.99 6.85
N GLN A 109 -22.55 17.16 7.07
CA GLN A 109 -23.26 16.30 8.01
C GLN A 109 -23.30 14.84 7.53
N ALA A 110 -23.60 14.61 6.25
CA ALA A 110 -23.64 13.27 5.67
C ALA A 110 -22.25 12.59 5.66
N LEU A 111 -21.18 13.36 5.43
CA LEU A 111 -19.81 12.88 5.55
C LEU A 111 -19.45 12.53 7.00
N GLY A 112 -19.86 13.35 7.96
CA GLY A 112 -19.66 13.06 9.38
C GLY A 112 -20.40 11.80 9.83
N ASP A 113 -21.67 11.65 9.42
CA ASP A 113 -22.48 10.47 9.74
C ASP A 113 -21.82 9.19 9.15
N PHE A 114 -21.30 9.26 7.91
CA PHE A 114 -20.58 8.16 7.28
C PHE A 114 -19.25 7.84 7.98
N LEU A 115 -18.48 8.86 8.36
CA LEU A 115 -17.24 8.72 9.10
C LEU A 115 -17.44 8.00 10.44
N LEU A 116 -18.51 8.35 11.16
CA LEU A 116 -18.80 7.81 12.49
C LEU A 116 -19.44 6.41 12.46
N ASP A 117 -19.98 5.98 11.32
CA ASP A 117 -20.58 4.66 11.17
C ASP A 117 -19.45 3.61 10.95
N THR A 118 -19.20 2.82 11.99
CA THR A 118 -18.17 1.77 12.00
C THR A 118 -18.49 0.55 11.11
N SER A 119 -19.68 0.49 10.52
CA SER A 119 -20.02 -0.53 9.51
C SER A 119 -19.41 -0.22 8.14
N ASN A 120 -18.94 1.02 7.90
CA ASN A 120 -18.23 1.40 6.71
C ASN A 120 -16.76 0.98 6.77
N GLU A 121 -16.21 0.65 5.61
CA GLU A 121 -14.79 0.30 5.46
C GLU A 121 -13.88 1.43 5.95
N GLU A 122 -12.77 1.09 6.61
CA GLU A 122 -11.86 2.05 7.23
C GLU A 122 -11.35 3.11 6.25
N PHE A 123 -10.87 2.68 5.07
CA PHE A 123 -10.37 3.61 4.05
C PHE A 123 -11.49 4.41 3.36
N ALA A 124 -12.72 3.90 3.29
CA ALA A 124 -13.88 4.67 2.85
C ALA A 124 -14.20 5.80 3.84
N ARG A 125 -14.06 5.54 5.14
CA ARG A 125 -14.20 6.54 6.21
C ARG A 125 -13.09 7.59 6.13
N ALA A 126 -11.86 7.21 5.73
CA ALA A 126 -10.77 8.15 5.47
C ALA A 126 -11.08 9.12 4.33
N ILE A 127 -11.73 8.66 3.23
CA ILE A 127 -12.23 9.54 2.16
C ILE A 127 -13.19 10.60 2.73
N ALA A 128 -14.10 10.19 3.61
CA ALA A 128 -15.05 11.11 4.22
C ALA A 128 -14.36 12.13 5.16
N ALA A 129 -13.35 11.73 5.92
CA ALA A 129 -12.56 12.60 6.79
C ALA A 129 -11.80 13.65 5.97
N GLN A 130 -11.07 13.23 4.95
CA GLN A 130 -10.37 14.14 4.06
C GLN A 130 -11.32 15.07 3.30
N ALA A 131 -12.51 14.60 2.92
CA ALA A 131 -13.54 15.47 2.32
C ALA A 131 -14.01 16.57 3.28
N LEU A 132 -14.15 16.26 4.58
CA LEU A 132 -14.46 17.27 5.61
C LEU A 132 -13.34 18.31 5.73
N GLN A 133 -12.08 17.89 5.68
CA GLN A 133 -10.91 18.77 5.68
C GLN A 133 -10.90 19.67 4.43
N ASN A 134 -11.06 19.10 3.23
CA ASN A 134 -11.05 19.86 1.97
C ASN A 134 -12.20 20.87 1.90
N ILE A 135 -13.40 20.51 2.41
CA ILE A 135 -14.53 21.46 2.55
C ILE A 135 -14.16 22.61 3.48
N ALA A 136 -13.54 22.35 4.62
CA ALA A 136 -13.14 23.37 5.57
C ALA A 136 -12.10 24.34 5.01
N GLN A 137 -11.12 23.83 4.25
CA GLN A 137 -10.11 24.65 3.58
C GLN A 137 -10.72 25.53 2.49
N ARG A 138 -11.61 24.96 1.68
CA ARG A 138 -12.26 25.67 0.58
C ARG A 138 -13.30 26.67 1.07
N TYR A 139 -14.00 26.38 2.18
CA TYR A 139 -15.05 27.20 2.78
C TYR A 139 -14.74 27.49 4.25
N PRO A 140 -13.95 28.51 4.57
CA PRO A 140 -13.50 28.78 5.95
C PRO A 140 -14.62 28.93 6.98
N THR A 141 -15.81 29.37 6.56
CA THR A 141 -16.98 29.47 7.44
C THR A 141 -17.53 28.11 7.89
N SER A 142 -17.20 27.05 7.21
CA SER A 142 -17.60 25.67 7.53
C SER A 142 -16.59 24.92 8.38
N ARG A 143 -15.40 25.51 8.64
CA ARG A 143 -14.29 24.88 9.38
C ARG A 143 -14.74 24.33 10.75
N ALA A 144 -15.49 25.11 11.50
CA ALA A 144 -15.90 24.71 12.86
C ALA A 144 -16.74 23.41 12.86
N LEU A 145 -17.60 23.20 11.86
CA LEU A 145 -18.38 21.97 11.74
C LEU A 145 -17.51 20.79 11.32
N SER A 146 -16.61 20.95 10.34
CA SER A 146 -15.67 19.90 9.95
C SER A 146 -14.82 19.45 11.13
N ILE A 147 -14.21 20.37 11.87
CA ILE A 147 -13.41 20.02 13.05
C ILE A 147 -14.26 19.29 14.09
N LYS A 148 -15.48 19.76 14.35
CA LYS A 148 -16.38 19.08 15.29
C LYS A 148 -16.64 17.62 14.87
N LEU A 149 -16.87 17.36 13.59
CA LEU A 149 -17.17 16.03 13.08
C LEU A 149 -15.92 15.12 13.11
N LEU A 150 -14.74 15.63 12.73
CA LEU A 150 -13.47 14.92 12.84
C LEU A 150 -13.14 14.61 14.31
N THR A 151 -13.28 15.58 15.20
CA THR A 151 -13.04 15.40 16.65
C THR A 151 -14.01 14.39 17.27
N ALA A 152 -15.27 14.33 16.78
CA ALA A 152 -16.22 13.32 17.24
C ALA A 152 -15.75 11.90 16.98
N HIS A 153 -15.00 11.63 15.89
CA HIS A 153 -14.36 10.35 15.66
C HIS A 153 -13.29 10.05 16.73
N CYS A 154 -12.47 11.03 17.10
CA CYS A 154 -11.44 10.85 18.12
C CYS A 154 -12.01 10.37 19.46
N THR A 155 -13.25 10.78 19.80
CA THR A 155 -13.93 10.35 21.02
C THR A 155 -14.45 8.91 20.99
N GLN A 156 -14.52 8.26 19.82
CA GLN A 156 -14.89 6.84 19.72
C GLN A 156 -13.79 5.91 20.26
N GLN A 157 -12.55 6.38 20.31
CA GLN A 157 -11.39 5.69 20.89
C GLN A 157 -11.23 4.26 20.36
N SER A 158 -11.39 4.06 19.05
CA SER A 158 -11.28 2.73 18.44
C SER A 158 -9.84 2.24 18.38
N ARG A 159 -9.60 1.08 18.95
CA ARG A 159 -8.29 0.38 18.87
C ARG A 159 -8.13 -0.40 17.56
N GLU A 160 -9.21 -0.59 16.82
CA GLU A 160 -9.23 -1.39 15.59
C GLU A 160 -8.79 -0.58 14.36
N THR A 161 -8.76 0.77 14.47
CA THR A 161 -8.45 1.68 13.36
C THR A 161 -7.35 2.69 13.71
N PRO A 162 -6.13 2.28 14.12
CA PRO A 162 -5.06 3.21 14.45
C PRO A 162 -4.59 4.02 13.23
N ASP A 163 -4.67 3.45 12.03
CA ASP A 163 -4.30 4.12 10.77
C ASP A 163 -5.28 5.27 10.48
N LEU A 164 -6.59 5.00 10.58
CA LEU A 164 -7.62 6.04 10.42
C LEU A 164 -7.50 7.12 11.50
N ASN A 165 -7.20 6.75 12.75
CA ASN A 165 -6.98 7.72 13.82
C ASN A 165 -5.78 8.64 13.48
N GLY A 166 -4.70 8.09 12.94
CA GLY A 166 -3.54 8.86 12.47
C GLY A 166 -3.89 9.83 11.33
N LEU A 167 -4.63 9.36 10.32
CA LEU A 167 -5.09 10.18 9.19
C LEU A 167 -5.99 11.33 9.66
N ILE A 168 -6.91 11.09 10.58
CA ILE A 168 -7.78 12.14 11.13
C ILE A 168 -6.99 13.16 11.95
N VAL A 169 -5.96 12.74 12.67
CA VAL A 169 -5.05 13.70 13.33
C VAL A 169 -4.32 14.55 12.30
N CYS A 170 -3.87 13.99 11.16
CA CYS A 170 -3.31 14.78 10.04
C CYS A 170 -4.32 15.81 9.52
N ASP A 171 -5.59 15.41 9.26
CA ASP A 171 -6.64 16.31 8.79
C ASP A 171 -6.90 17.46 9.80
N LEU A 172 -6.88 17.16 11.11
CA LEU A 172 -7.01 18.17 12.16
C LEU A 172 -5.81 19.11 12.22
N LEU A 173 -4.58 18.60 11.98
CA LEU A 173 -3.37 19.43 11.88
C LEU A 173 -3.44 20.38 10.68
N ASP A 174 -3.86 19.89 9.52
CA ASP A 174 -4.02 20.69 8.30
C ASP A 174 -5.08 21.80 8.45
N LEU A 175 -6.00 21.61 9.40
CA LEU A 175 -6.98 22.61 9.78
C LEU A 175 -6.52 23.53 10.93
N ASP A 176 -5.29 23.38 11.45
CA ASP A 176 -4.82 24.08 12.68
C ASP A 176 -5.82 23.96 13.83
N ALA A 177 -6.33 22.76 14.06
CA ALA A 177 -7.43 22.48 15.01
C ALA A 177 -6.94 22.38 16.46
N LYS A 178 -6.40 23.48 17.02
CA LYS A 178 -5.93 23.55 18.41
C LYS A 178 -7.00 23.22 19.43
N GLU A 179 -8.25 23.49 19.07
CA GLU A 179 -9.43 23.20 19.87
C GLU A 179 -9.66 21.72 20.15
N SER A 180 -9.08 20.83 19.32
CA SER A 180 -9.22 19.35 19.41
C SER A 180 -8.05 18.68 20.16
N ILE A 181 -7.13 19.45 20.72
CA ILE A 181 -5.89 18.90 21.30
C ILE A 181 -6.12 17.93 22.46
N ASN A 182 -7.18 18.12 23.24
CA ASN A 182 -7.45 17.23 24.37
C ASN A 182 -7.88 15.84 23.90
N GLU A 183 -8.75 15.74 22.92
CA GLU A 183 -9.23 14.51 22.31
C GLU A 183 -8.07 13.81 21.57
N ILE A 184 -7.21 14.56 20.89
CA ILE A 184 -5.99 14.04 20.27
C ILE A 184 -5.08 13.45 21.34
N ARG A 185 -4.80 14.16 22.45
CA ARG A 185 -3.98 13.64 23.56
C ARG A 185 -4.51 12.34 24.14
N GLU A 186 -5.83 12.19 24.25
CA GLU A 186 -6.47 10.97 24.72
C GLU A 186 -6.17 9.79 23.79
N LEU A 187 -6.20 9.97 22.46
CA LEU A 187 -5.82 8.93 21.50
C LEU A 187 -4.36 8.47 21.69
N TYR A 188 -3.44 9.41 21.92
CA TYR A 188 -2.03 9.08 22.19
C TYR A 188 -1.83 8.42 23.54
N GLN A 189 -2.55 8.83 24.59
CA GLN A 189 -2.51 8.18 25.91
C GLN A 189 -3.01 6.74 25.87
N LEU A 190 -4.00 6.46 24.99
CA LEU A 190 -4.51 5.12 24.75
C LEU A 190 -3.64 4.29 23.78
N GLU A 191 -2.62 4.90 23.20
CA GLU A 191 -1.71 4.28 22.22
C GLU A 191 -2.44 3.71 20.98
N ILE A 192 -3.46 4.39 20.51
CA ILE A 192 -4.31 3.98 19.36
C ILE A 192 -4.15 4.88 18.14
N VAL A 193 -3.01 5.54 17.98
CA VAL A 193 -2.63 6.35 16.81
C VAL A 193 -1.48 5.69 16.09
N ASP A 194 -1.54 5.60 14.76
CA ASP A 194 -0.37 5.25 13.97
C ASP A 194 0.62 6.40 13.95
N LEU A 195 1.74 6.22 14.68
CA LEU A 195 2.78 7.24 14.79
C LEU A 195 3.56 7.44 13.48
N TYR A 196 3.48 6.50 12.55
CA TYR A 196 4.14 6.63 11.25
C TYR A 196 3.47 7.71 10.39
N ALA A 197 2.14 7.84 10.49
CA ALA A 197 1.39 8.83 9.73
C ALA A 197 1.64 10.27 10.19
N VAL A 198 1.77 10.49 11.52
CA VAL A 198 1.64 11.85 12.10
C VAL A 198 2.71 12.18 13.15
N GLY A 199 3.55 11.23 13.56
CA GLY A 199 4.49 11.38 14.65
C GLY A 199 3.86 11.16 16.03
N ASP A 200 4.60 11.50 17.09
CA ASP A 200 4.09 11.43 18.47
C ASP A 200 3.37 12.73 18.90
N ILE A 201 2.86 12.73 20.11
CA ILE A 201 2.12 13.90 20.61
C ILE A 201 2.94 15.18 20.67
N GLU A 202 4.26 15.11 20.88
CA GLU A 202 5.12 16.28 20.85
C GLU A 202 5.24 16.89 19.46
N ASP A 203 5.32 16.05 18.41
CA ASP A 203 5.29 16.52 17.02
C ASP A 203 3.96 17.20 16.68
N VAL A 204 2.83 16.64 17.13
CA VAL A 204 1.50 17.22 16.94
C VAL A 204 1.38 18.58 17.67
N GLU A 205 1.81 18.65 18.93
CA GLU A 205 1.78 19.89 19.70
C GLU A 205 2.67 20.98 19.10
N ILE A 206 3.84 20.60 18.55
CA ILE A 206 4.74 21.53 17.84
C ILE A 206 4.07 22.02 16.56
N ALA A 207 3.49 21.13 15.76
CA ALA A 207 2.78 21.47 14.52
C ALA A 207 1.63 22.42 14.77
N LEU A 208 0.88 22.24 15.86
CA LEU A 208 -0.18 23.16 16.30
C LEU A 208 0.32 24.43 17.00
N GLY A 209 1.65 24.58 17.19
CA GLY A 209 2.22 25.73 17.90
C GLY A 209 1.84 25.81 19.39
N LEU A 210 1.49 24.67 19.99
CA LEU A 210 1.19 24.53 21.42
C LEU A 210 2.46 24.21 22.24
N ARG A 211 3.54 23.79 21.57
CA ARG A 211 4.84 23.49 22.12
C ARG A 211 5.92 24.13 21.24
N GLY A 212 6.97 24.71 21.83
CA GLY A 212 8.05 25.36 21.07
C GLY A 212 9.12 24.38 20.59
N GLU A 213 9.47 23.39 21.42
CA GLU A 213 10.49 22.38 21.17
C GLU A 213 10.14 21.06 21.85
N ARG A 214 10.82 20.01 21.50
CA ARG A 214 10.62 18.69 22.12
C ARG A 214 11.30 18.64 23.49
N ASP A 215 10.64 17.98 24.44
CA ASP A 215 11.21 17.62 25.74
C ASP A 215 11.95 16.28 25.67
N THR A 216 11.56 15.40 24.74
CA THR A 216 12.16 14.07 24.55
C THR A 216 12.86 13.98 23.19
N PRO A 217 13.92 13.15 23.06
CA PRO A 217 14.49 12.84 21.75
C PRO A 217 13.42 12.32 20.80
N ARG A 218 13.45 12.78 19.54
CA ARG A 218 12.49 12.33 18.55
C ARG A 218 12.56 10.81 18.36
N PRO A 219 11.47 10.07 18.55
CA PRO A 219 11.48 8.63 18.32
C PRO A 219 11.79 8.32 16.86
N ASP A 220 12.45 7.19 16.64
CA ASP A 220 12.48 6.57 15.32
C ASP A 220 11.12 5.88 15.09
N TYR A 221 10.22 6.58 14.41
CA TYR A 221 8.84 6.09 14.22
C TYR A 221 8.78 4.78 13.44
N GLY A 222 9.75 4.52 12.57
CA GLY A 222 9.90 3.23 11.92
C GLY A 222 10.14 2.10 12.93
N LYS A 223 11.01 2.33 13.93
CA LYS A 223 11.25 1.37 15.02
C LYS A 223 10.08 1.24 15.97
N VAL A 224 9.40 2.34 16.31
CA VAL A 224 8.23 2.32 17.20
C VAL A 224 7.07 1.58 16.53
N HIS A 225 6.84 1.78 15.25
CA HIS A 225 5.86 1.05 14.47
C HIS A 225 6.19 -0.45 14.44
N SER A 226 7.45 -0.81 14.21
CA SER A 226 7.92 -2.20 14.26
C SER A 226 7.75 -2.84 15.65
N LEU A 227 8.02 -2.12 16.74
CA LEU A 227 7.87 -2.60 18.11
C LEU A 227 6.39 -2.72 18.52
N LYS A 228 5.52 -1.80 18.09
CA LYS A 228 4.06 -1.91 18.30
C LYS A 228 3.47 -3.06 17.49
N GLN A 229 3.94 -3.30 16.27
CA GLN A 229 3.59 -4.50 15.53
C GLN A 229 4.06 -5.77 16.26
N GLN A 230 5.24 -5.79 16.87
CA GLN A 230 5.71 -6.93 17.67
C GLN A 230 4.90 -7.15 18.96
N THR A 231 4.42 -6.09 19.63
CA THR A 231 3.52 -6.19 20.79
C THR A 231 2.07 -6.48 20.36
N ASN A 232 1.63 -5.95 19.23
CA ASN A 232 0.38 -6.39 18.60
C ASN A 232 0.49 -7.82 18.04
N ILE A 233 1.67 -8.27 17.61
CA ILE A 233 1.94 -9.67 17.26
C ILE A 233 1.73 -10.61 18.46
N ALA A 234 1.96 -10.17 19.70
CA ALA A 234 1.60 -10.97 20.87
C ALA A 234 0.07 -11.05 21.10
N THR A 235 -0.71 -10.06 20.64
CA THR A 235 -2.19 -10.07 20.63
C THR A 235 -2.78 -10.46 19.26
N THR A 236 -2.04 -10.23 18.17
CA THR A 236 -2.37 -10.60 16.77
C THR A 236 -1.56 -11.79 16.25
N ASN A 237 -1.03 -12.65 17.13
CA ASN A 237 -0.56 -13.99 16.72
C ASN A 237 -1.60 -14.78 15.90
N LYS A 238 -2.83 -14.27 15.81
CA LYS A 238 -3.88 -14.79 14.96
C LYS A 238 -3.81 -14.24 13.52
N THR A 239 -3.31 -13.01 13.28
CA THR A 239 -3.29 -12.38 11.92
C THR A 239 -1.95 -12.58 11.20
N ALA A 240 -0.81 -12.56 11.87
CA ALA A 240 0.47 -12.91 11.22
C ALA A 240 0.55 -14.43 10.96
N SER A 241 0.02 -15.27 11.86
CA SER A 241 -0.24 -16.68 11.60
C SER A 241 -1.14 -16.87 10.38
N SER A 242 -2.19 -16.06 10.23
CA SER A 242 -3.09 -16.07 9.07
C SER A 242 -2.37 -15.75 7.77
N LEU A 243 -1.55 -14.68 7.69
CA LEU A 243 -0.83 -14.30 6.46
C LEU A 243 0.17 -15.37 6.02
N TYR A 244 0.96 -15.90 6.94
CA TYR A 244 1.93 -16.95 6.64
C TYR A 244 1.25 -18.27 6.29
N ASP A 245 0.14 -18.60 6.95
CA ASP A 245 -0.67 -19.78 6.65
C ASP A 245 -1.30 -19.64 5.24
N GLU A 246 -1.90 -18.51 4.92
CA GLU A 246 -2.45 -18.23 3.58
C GLU A 246 -1.39 -18.33 2.48
N LEU A 247 -0.25 -17.69 2.65
CA LEU A 247 0.85 -17.76 1.67
C LEU A 247 1.38 -19.18 1.53
N ASN A 248 1.52 -19.91 2.62
CA ASN A 248 1.98 -21.28 2.60
C ASN A 248 0.98 -22.22 1.91
N GLU A 249 -0.33 -22.00 2.10
CA GLU A 249 -1.39 -22.70 1.36
C GLU A 249 -1.28 -22.43 -0.14
N PHE A 250 -1.15 -21.17 -0.57
CA PHE A 250 -0.98 -20.82 -1.98
C PHE A 250 0.28 -21.43 -2.60
N LEU A 251 1.42 -21.32 -1.91
CA LEU A 251 2.69 -21.90 -2.39
C LEU A 251 2.63 -23.43 -2.46
N THR A 252 1.81 -24.08 -1.64
CA THR A 252 1.65 -25.54 -1.64
C THR A 252 0.64 -26.00 -2.69
N GLU A 253 -0.52 -25.34 -2.77
CA GLU A 253 -1.63 -25.75 -3.64
C GLU A 253 -1.32 -25.50 -5.12
N TYR A 254 -0.68 -24.37 -5.43
CA TYR A 254 -0.38 -23.95 -6.81
C TYR A 254 1.09 -24.21 -7.21
N CYS A 255 1.83 -24.98 -6.42
CA CYS A 255 3.23 -25.27 -6.66
C CYS A 255 3.45 -26.00 -7.99
N VAL A 256 4.36 -25.46 -8.80
CA VAL A 256 4.93 -26.14 -9.97
C VAL A 256 6.43 -26.34 -9.75
N PRO A 257 7.11 -27.25 -10.49
CA PRO A 257 8.53 -27.54 -10.25
C PRO A 257 9.46 -26.33 -10.34
N THR A 258 9.02 -25.27 -11.00
CA THR A 258 9.76 -24.02 -11.19
C THR A 258 9.42 -22.94 -10.15
N SER A 259 8.39 -23.11 -9.32
CA SER A 259 7.97 -22.09 -8.35
C SER A 259 8.86 -22.04 -7.11
N LEU A 260 8.78 -20.91 -6.39
CA LEU A 260 9.16 -20.85 -4.99
C LEU A 260 8.19 -21.73 -4.19
N SER A 261 8.71 -22.60 -3.34
CA SER A 261 7.92 -23.64 -2.68
C SER A 261 7.80 -23.47 -1.16
N SER A 262 8.42 -22.42 -0.60
CA SER A 262 8.39 -22.16 0.84
C SER A 262 8.40 -20.66 1.14
N LEU A 263 7.88 -20.31 2.32
CA LEU A 263 7.93 -18.93 2.84
C LEU A 263 9.37 -18.45 3.00
N SER A 264 10.31 -19.34 3.34
CA SER A 264 11.72 -19.01 3.43
C SER A 264 12.31 -18.60 2.08
N GLN A 265 11.96 -19.32 1.00
CA GLN A 265 12.35 -18.92 -0.36
C GLN A 265 11.70 -17.59 -0.75
N LEU A 266 10.43 -17.38 -0.43
CA LEU A 266 9.73 -16.15 -0.75
C LEU A 266 10.30 -14.94 0.01
N ASP A 267 10.70 -15.12 1.27
CA ASP A 267 11.37 -14.10 2.08
C ASP A 267 12.71 -13.69 1.45
N GLY A 268 13.56 -14.66 1.13
CA GLY A 268 14.83 -14.40 0.44
C GLY A 268 14.64 -13.71 -0.92
N PHE A 269 13.64 -14.13 -1.67
CA PHE A 269 13.29 -13.53 -2.95
C PHE A 269 12.93 -12.04 -2.79
N PHE A 270 12.05 -11.72 -1.84
CA PHE A 270 11.68 -10.33 -1.61
C PHE A 270 12.79 -9.50 -0.97
N ALA A 271 13.65 -10.10 -0.15
CA ALA A 271 14.85 -9.42 0.33
C ALA A 271 15.73 -8.98 -0.84
N ALA A 272 15.97 -9.85 -1.83
CA ALA A 272 16.72 -9.49 -3.04
C ALA A 272 16.04 -8.41 -3.87
N ILE A 273 14.71 -8.49 -4.07
CA ILE A 273 13.95 -7.46 -4.80
C ILE A 273 14.09 -6.10 -4.12
N ASN A 274 14.01 -6.06 -2.79
CA ASN A 274 14.17 -4.83 -2.02
C ASN A 274 15.59 -4.27 -1.99
N CYS A 275 16.61 -5.12 -2.12
CA CYS A 275 18.01 -4.70 -2.23
C CYS A 275 18.40 -4.24 -3.64
N SER A 276 17.56 -4.37 -4.65
CA SER A 276 17.89 -4.02 -6.03
C SER A 276 18.25 -2.53 -6.17
N PRO A 277 19.28 -2.17 -6.95
CA PRO A 277 19.66 -0.79 -7.23
C PRO A 277 18.58 -0.02 -8.03
N SER A 278 17.67 -0.72 -8.67
CA SER A 278 16.54 -0.14 -9.39
C SER A 278 15.24 -0.81 -8.97
N THR A 279 14.14 -0.07 -9.01
CA THR A 279 12.82 -0.61 -8.67
C THR A 279 12.42 -1.74 -9.64
N ILE A 280 12.06 -2.90 -9.09
CA ILE A 280 11.56 -4.04 -9.86
C ILE A 280 10.05 -4.13 -9.66
N LEU A 281 9.30 -3.93 -10.74
CA LEU A 281 7.84 -3.86 -10.69
C LEU A 281 7.18 -5.21 -10.34
N PRO A 282 6.01 -5.20 -9.69
CA PRO A 282 5.20 -6.40 -9.46
C PRO A 282 4.94 -7.21 -10.73
N SER A 283 4.77 -6.57 -11.89
CA SER A 283 4.62 -7.24 -13.19
C SER A 283 5.79 -8.14 -13.56
N ARG A 284 6.99 -7.87 -13.06
CA ARG A 284 8.18 -8.68 -13.32
C ARG A 284 8.41 -9.74 -12.25
N TRP A 285 8.16 -9.44 -10.98
CA TRP A 285 8.49 -10.37 -9.91
C TRP A 285 7.32 -11.29 -9.49
N ILE A 286 6.03 -10.92 -9.70
CA ILE A 286 4.91 -11.85 -9.42
C ILE A 286 5.01 -13.11 -10.29
N PRO A 287 5.18 -13.02 -11.62
CA PRO A 287 5.39 -14.23 -12.43
C PRO A 287 6.66 -15.01 -12.04
N ALA A 288 7.72 -14.31 -11.62
CA ALA A 288 8.95 -14.95 -11.20
C ALA A 288 8.81 -15.82 -9.94
N ILE A 289 7.79 -15.59 -9.09
CA ILE A 289 7.45 -16.50 -7.97
C ILE A 289 7.19 -17.91 -8.49
N TRP A 290 6.57 -18.03 -9.65
CA TRP A 290 6.20 -19.31 -10.29
C TRP A 290 7.25 -19.84 -11.27
N GLY A 291 8.21 -19.01 -11.67
CA GLY A 291 9.26 -19.37 -12.63
C GLY A 291 9.15 -18.70 -13.99
N GLY A 292 8.16 -17.83 -14.16
CA GLY A 292 7.87 -17.09 -15.39
C GLY A 292 6.38 -17.01 -15.67
N GLU A 293 6.00 -16.18 -16.64
CA GLU A 293 4.58 -15.98 -17.01
C GLU A 293 3.92 -17.29 -17.44
N GLU A 294 4.64 -18.14 -18.14
CA GLU A 294 4.14 -19.43 -18.65
C GLU A 294 3.81 -20.45 -17.55
N TYR A 295 4.34 -20.24 -16.33
CA TYR A 295 4.11 -21.10 -15.17
C TYR A 295 3.17 -20.47 -14.15
N SER A 296 2.71 -19.25 -14.40
CA SER A 296 1.77 -18.56 -13.50
C SER A 296 0.45 -19.32 -13.39
N PRO A 297 -0.04 -19.64 -12.18
CA PRO A 297 -1.25 -20.42 -12.02
C PRO A 297 -2.48 -19.68 -12.53
N ALA A 298 -3.38 -20.42 -13.18
CA ALA A 298 -4.73 -19.96 -13.43
C ALA A 298 -5.55 -20.18 -12.16
N PHE A 299 -5.68 -19.14 -11.32
CA PHE A 299 -6.53 -19.23 -10.14
C PHE A 299 -8.01 -19.47 -10.53
N PRO A 300 -8.78 -20.21 -9.70
CA PRO A 300 -10.14 -20.63 -10.04
C PRO A 300 -11.11 -19.46 -10.22
N ASP A 301 -10.86 -18.36 -9.51
CA ASP A 301 -11.68 -17.16 -9.57
C ASP A 301 -10.88 -15.89 -9.21
N ILE A 302 -11.50 -14.75 -9.43
CA ILE A 302 -10.90 -13.44 -9.18
C ILE A 302 -10.65 -13.20 -7.70
N LYS A 303 -11.47 -13.77 -6.82
CA LYS A 303 -11.32 -13.64 -5.38
C LYS A 303 -10.04 -14.33 -4.90
N THR A 304 -9.77 -15.52 -5.39
CA THR A 304 -8.53 -16.27 -5.10
C THR A 304 -7.31 -15.53 -5.62
N THR A 305 -7.39 -14.95 -6.84
CA THR A 305 -6.33 -14.09 -7.37
C THR A 305 -6.04 -12.91 -6.47
N HIS A 306 -7.08 -12.25 -5.98
CA HIS A 306 -6.95 -11.11 -5.07
C HIS A 306 -6.36 -11.51 -3.73
N LEU A 307 -6.82 -12.61 -3.13
CA LEU A 307 -6.27 -13.09 -1.86
C LEU A 307 -4.77 -13.35 -1.98
N PHE A 308 -4.36 -14.08 -3.02
CA PHE A 308 -2.93 -14.33 -3.27
C PHE A 308 -2.15 -13.02 -3.43
N THR A 309 -2.63 -12.11 -4.27
CA THR A 309 -1.91 -10.87 -4.56
C THR A 309 -1.82 -9.99 -3.32
N SER A 310 -2.90 -9.86 -2.55
CA SER A 310 -2.91 -9.12 -1.28
C SER A 310 -1.93 -9.70 -0.27
N ALA A 311 -1.92 -11.02 -0.10
CA ALA A 311 -1.02 -11.70 0.81
C ALA A 311 0.46 -11.52 0.40
N VAL A 312 0.76 -11.67 -0.89
CA VAL A 312 2.10 -11.48 -1.45
C VAL A 312 2.58 -10.04 -1.30
N MET A 313 1.72 -9.05 -1.58
CA MET A 313 2.06 -7.64 -1.42
C MET A 313 2.23 -7.25 0.05
N ALA A 314 1.40 -7.78 0.95
CA ALA A 314 1.54 -7.55 2.38
C ALA A 314 2.89 -8.08 2.90
N PHE A 315 3.30 -9.27 2.46
CA PHE A 315 4.59 -9.86 2.84
C PHE A 315 5.78 -9.10 2.24
N TYR A 316 5.72 -8.71 0.96
CA TYR A 316 6.70 -7.83 0.34
C TYR A 316 6.88 -6.53 1.11
N ASN A 317 5.77 -5.85 1.44
CA ASN A 317 5.78 -4.58 2.18
C ASN A 317 6.31 -4.76 3.61
N GLN A 318 6.05 -5.89 4.24
CA GLN A 318 6.62 -6.22 5.56
C GLN A 318 8.15 -6.30 5.48
N ILE A 319 8.70 -7.02 4.49
CA ILE A 319 10.15 -7.13 4.30
C ILE A 319 10.78 -5.77 3.99
N THR A 320 10.15 -4.97 3.12
CA THR A 320 10.58 -3.60 2.81
C THR A 320 10.71 -2.76 4.08
N ARG A 321 9.69 -2.79 4.92
CA ARG A 321 9.67 -2.02 6.19
C ARG A 321 10.73 -2.50 7.16
N THR A 322 10.90 -3.82 7.31
CA THR A 322 11.88 -4.36 8.26
C THR A 322 13.33 -4.11 7.81
N LEU A 323 13.62 -4.14 6.51
CA LEU A 323 14.92 -3.74 5.96
C LEU A 323 15.18 -2.24 6.21
N ALA A 324 14.22 -1.37 5.88
CA ALA A 324 14.33 0.07 6.07
C ALA A 324 14.47 0.49 7.55
N SER A 325 13.92 -0.29 8.48
CA SER A 325 13.98 -0.04 9.92
C SER A 325 15.12 -0.78 10.63
N TYR A 326 16.01 -1.44 9.90
CA TYR A 326 17.11 -2.26 10.48
C TYR A 326 16.64 -3.38 11.43
N THR A 327 15.41 -3.81 11.32
CA THR A 327 14.81 -4.89 12.12
C THR A 327 14.61 -6.18 11.35
N TYR A 328 15.10 -6.23 10.12
CA TYR A 328 14.96 -7.41 9.28
C TYR A 328 15.68 -8.61 9.88
N ASN A 329 14.94 -9.72 10.00
CA ASN A 329 15.44 -11.05 10.34
C ASN A 329 14.95 -12.00 9.26
N ALA A 330 15.89 -12.74 8.66
CA ALA A 330 15.57 -13.67 7.59
C ALA A 330 14.74 -14.85 8.11
N LEU A 331 13.71 -15.23 7.36
CA LEU A 331 12.84 -16.35 7.71
C LEU A 331 13.51 -17.70 7.40
N PHE A 332 14.51 -18.05 8.19
CA PHE A 332 15.18 -19.34 8.06
C PHE A 332 14.33 -20.48 8.65
N ILE A 333 14.45 -21.66 8.03
CA ILE A 333 13.73 -22.85 8.53
C ILE A 333 14.49 -23.42 9.73
N GLN A 334 13.79 -23.60 10.85
CA GLN A 334 14.30 -24.35 11.99
C GLN A 334 13.88 -25.81 11.88
N LYS A 335 14.84 -26.72 11.99
CA LYS A 335 14.61 -28.17 11.97
C LYS A 335 15.42 -28.86 13.04
N GLU A 336 14.79 -29.77 13.74
CA GLU A 336 15.51 -30.66 14.66
C GLU A 336 16.18 -31.79 13.86
N ILE A 337 17.50 -31.86 13.91
CA ILE A 337 18.30 -32.90 13.28
C ILE A 337 19.10 -33.60 14.37
N SER A 338 18.85 -34.88 14.58
CA SER A 338 19.53 -35.69 15.59
C SER A 338 19.51 -35.10 17.01
N GLY A 339 18.37 -34.49 17.40
CA GLY A 339 18.20 -33.88 18.73
C GLY A 339 18.84 -32.50 18.91
N THR A 340 19.33 -31.89 17.81
CA THR A 340 19.89 -30.54 17.81
C THR A 340 19.07 -29.66 16.88
N GLU A 341 18.63 -28.49 17.38
CA GLU A 341 18.01 -27.49 16.54
C GLU A 341 19.02 -26.96 15.54
N THR A 342 18.72 -27.11 14.26
CA THR A 342 19.58 -26.70 13.15
C THR A 342 18.84 -25.71 12.28
N LEU A 343 19.50 -24.59 11.99
CA LEU A 343 19.00 -23.54 11.12
C LEU A 343 19.34 -23.86 9.65
N ILE A 344 18.31 -24.01 8.83
CA ILE A 344 18.44 -24.29 7.40
C ILE A 344 18.28 -22.95 6.64
N VAL A 345 19.35 -22.49 6.04
CA VAL A 345 19.43 -21.19 5.35
C VAL A 345 19.38 -21.30 3.81
N ASN A 346 19.59 -22.49 3.27
CA ASN A 346 19.70 -22.71 1.83
C ASN A 346 18.41 -22.37 1.07
N GLU A 347 17.25 -22.64 1.65
CA GLU A 347 15.95 -22.26 1.05
C GLU A 347 15.87 -20.75 0.84
N TRP A 348 16.17 -19.99 1.87
CA TRP A 348 16.20 -18.54 1.80
C TRP A 348 17.22 -18.04 0.75
N CYS A 349 18.43 -18.59 0.77
CA CYS A 349 19.49 -18.23 -0.17
C CYS A 349 19.07 -18.50 -1.62
N ASN A 350 18.40 -19.63 -1.89
CA ASN A 350 17.87 -19.95 -3.21
C ASN A 350 16.83 -18.91 -3.67
N GLY A 351 15.94 -18.50 -2.77
CA GLY A 351 14.99 -17.42 -3.03
C GLY A 351 15.68 -16.10 -3.38
N PHE A 352 16.70 -15.73 -2.60
CA PHE A 352 17.49 -14.52 -2.85
C PHE A 352 18.15 -14.52 -4.22
N ILE A 353 18.83 -15.60 -4.60
CA ILE A 353 19.47 -15.73 -5.93
C ILE A 353 18.44 -15.61 -7.05
N ARG A 354 17.22 -16.13 -6.84
CA ARG A 354 16.14 -15.98 -7.82
C ARG A 354 15.69 -14.52 -7.96
N GLY A 355 15.54 -13.78 -6.86
CA GLY A 355 15.25 -12.36 -6.89
C GLY A 355 16.37 -11.55 -7.55
N LEU A 356 17.62 -11.89 -7.25
CA LEU A 356 18.80 -11.28 -7.85
C LEU A 356 18.81 -11.42 -9.39
N ALA A 357 18.30 -12.50 -9.94
CA ALA A 357 18.22 -12.71 -11.39
C ALA A 357 17.34 -11.67 -12.12
N LEU A 358 16.52 -10.92 -11.40
CA LEU A 358 15.69 -9.83 -11.95
C LEU A 358 16.41 -8.48 -11.97
N TRP A 359 17.60 -8.38 -11.37
CA TRP A 359 18.35 -7.14 -11.34
C TRP A 359 18.88 -6.76 -12.72
N GLN A 360 19.07 -5.47 -12.95
CA GLN A 360 19.84 -4.99 -14.08
C GLN A 360 21.34 -5.30 -13.85
N PRO A 361 22.11 -5.59 -14.91
CA PRO A 361 23.54 -5.81 -14.77
C PRO A 361 24.25 -4.62 -14.14
N LEU A 362 25.05 -4.86 -13.11
CA LEU A 362 25.87 -3.84 -12.46
C LEU A 362 27.26 -3.76 -13.11
N SER A 363 27.92 -2.62 -12.89
CA SER A 363 29.27 -2.37 -13.41
C SER A 363 30.13 -1.64 -12.37
N GLY A 364 31.46 -1.66 -12.60
CA GLY A 364 32.40 -0.92 -11.76
C GLY A 364 32.39 -1.37 -10.29
N ASN A 365 32.41 -0.42 -9.36
CA ASN A 365 32.51 -0.69 -7.94
C ASN A 365 31.31 -1.42 -7.36
N ASP A 366 30.10 -1.18 -7.88
CA ASP A 366 28.87 -1.84 -7.42
C ASP A 366 28.89 -3.34 -7.67
N GLN A 367 29.50 -3.77 -8.77
CA GLN A 367 29.67 -5.20 -9.08
C GLN A 367 30.62 -5.87 -8.06
N ILE A 368 31.66 -5.16 -7.62
CA ILE A 368 32.62 -5.68 -6.63
C ILE A 368 31.94 -5.81 -5.28
N ILE A 369 31.23 -4.78 -4.83
CA ILE A 369 30.50 -4.76 -3.55
C ILE A 369 29.44 -5.88 -3.54
N LEU A 370 28.67 -5.98 -4.62
CA LEU A 370 27.68 -7.05 -4.76
C LEU A 370 28.33 -8.44 -4.64
N HIS A 371 29.45 -8.66 -5.34
CA HIS A 371 30.16 -9.94 -5.30
C HIS A 371 30.60 -10.31 -3.89
N ASP A 372 31.20 -9.37 -3.15
CA ASP A 372 31.70 -9.60 -1.81
C ASP A 372 30.57 -9.89 -0.81
N LEU A 373 29.50 -9.10 -0.85
CA LEU A 373 28.36 -9.27 0.05
C LEU A 373 27.49 -10.50 -0.28
N LEU A 374 27.46 -10.94 -1.55
CA LEU A 374 26.73 -12.14 -1.96
C LEU A 374 27.47 -13.45 -1.61
N THR A 375 28.76 -13.39 -1.28
CA THR A 375 29.57 -14.60 -1.07
C THR A 375 28.91 -15.61 -0.10
N PRO A 376 28.43 -15.23 1.10
CA PRO A 376 27.74 -16.14 2.01
C PRO A 376 26.45 -16.72 1.41
N ILE A 377 25.66 -15.87 0.74
CA ILE A 377 24.38 -16.27 0.15
C ILE A 377 24.61 -17.30 -0.97
N GLN A 378 25.56 -17.05 -1.86
CA GLN A 378 25.91 -17.95 -2.96
C GLN A 378 26.46 -19.29 -2.46
N LEU A 379 27.21 -19.26 -1.34
CA LEU A 379 27.79 -20.45 -0.74
C LEU A 379 26.69 -21.47 -0.33
N PHE A 380 25.57 -21.01 0.21
CA PHE A 380 24.46 -21.85 0.65
C PHE A 380 23.39 -22.08 -0.42
N ALA A 381 23.31 -21.25 -1.45
CA ALA A 381 22.31 -21.39 -2.54
C ALA A 381 22.73 -22.43 -3.59
N SER A 382 24.02 -22.68 -3.78
CA SER A 382 24.52 -23.47 -4.91
C SER A 382 24.89 -24.90 -4.51
N GLU A 383 24.31 -25.90 -5.19
CA GLU A 383 24.77 -27.28 -5.06
C GLU A 383 26.23 -27.45 -5.45
N GLN A 384 26.73 -26.64 -6.41
CA GLN A 384 28.11 -26.65 -6.85
C GLN A 384 29.08 -26.15 -5.74
N GLN A 385 28.61 -25.34 -4.80
CA GLN A 385 29.41 -24.88 -3.67
C GLN A 385 29.33 -25.83 -2.45
N ARG A 386 28.50 -26.88 -2.51
CA ARG A 386 28.32 -27.84 -1.40
C ARG A 386 29.64 -28.47 -0.97
N ASN A 387 30.51 -28.81 -1.90
CA ASN A 387 31.85 -29.37 -1.60
C ASN A 387 32.69 -28.40 -0.76
N LYS A 388 32.61 -27.10 -1.02
CA LYS A 388 33.30 -26.10 -0.22
C LYS A 388 32.72 -25.99 1.21
N LEU A 389 31.40 -26.11 1.36
CA LEU A 389 30.75 -26.17 2.66
C LEU A 389 31.17 -27.41 3.44
N ASP A 390 31.32 -28.56 2.80
CA ASP A 390 31.73 -29.82 3.42
C ASP A 390 33.19 -29.79 3.88
N GLU A 391 34.04 -29.01 3.22
CA GLU A 391 35.43 -28.80 3.61
C GLU A 391 35.59 -27.78 4.76
N MET A 392 34.57 -26.97 5.06
CA MET A 392 34.60 -25.96 6.13
C MET A 392 34.36 -26.60 7.50
N SER A 393 35.01 -26.05 8.53
CA SER A 393 34.67 -26.38 9.92
C SER A 393 33.29 -25.86 10.30
N ASP A 394 32.66 -26.48 11.28
CA ASP A 394 31.32 -26.05 11.77
C ASP A 394 31.33 -24.59 12.23
N ALA A 395 32.37 -24.13 12.90
CA ALA A 395 32.54 -22.76 13.31
C ALA A 395 32.63 -21.78 12.11
N ALA A 396 33.33 -22.18 11.05
CA ALA A 396 33.43 -21.36 9.84
C ALA A 396 32.09 -21.32 9.07
N ARG A 397 31.35 -22.42 9.04
CA ARG A 397 30.00 -22.48 8.46
C ARG A 397 29.02 -21.58 9.21
N GLU A 398 29.06 -21.62 10.54
CA GLU A 398 28.20 -20.76 11.38
C GLU A 398 28.52 -19.27 11.20
N THR A 399 29.81 -18.93 11.08
CA THR A 399 30.22 -17.57 10.75
C THR A 399 29.62 -17.11 9.41
N GLN A 400 29.65 -17.95 8.37
CA GLN A 400 29.07 -17.59 7.07
C GLN A 400 27.55 -17.46 7.13
N LYS A 401 26.83 -18.29 7.92
CA LYS A 401 25.39 -18.13 8.12
C LYS A 401 25.04 -16.78 8.74
N ASN A 402 25.78 -16.39 9.79
CA ASN A 402 25.53 -15.13 10.50
C ASN A 402 25.79 -13.90 9.62
N LEU A 403 26.64 -14.02 8.57
CA LEU A 403 26.86 -12.95 7.61
C LEU A 403 25.70 -12.76 6.61
N ILE A 404 24.79 -13.74 6.44
CA ILE A 404 23.72 -13.63 5.46
C ILE A 404 22.82 -12.43 5.75
N GLU A 405 22.32 -12.30 6.97
CA GLU A 405 21.44 -11.20 7.36
C GLU A 405 22.17 -9.86 7.33
N GLU A 406 23.38 -9.84 7.88
CA GLU A 406 24.19 -8.62 7.93
C GLU A 406 24.52 -8.10 6.52
N ASN A 407 24.94 -8.99 5.62
CA ASN A 407 25.25 -8.64 4.24
C ASN A 407 23.99 -8.22 3.47
N THR A 408 22.84 -8.81 3.77
CA THR A 408 21.55 -8.38 3.19
C THR A 408 21.21 -6.95 3.59
N ARG A 409 21.39 -6.58 4.85
CA ARG A 409 21.19 -5.20 5.31
C ARG A 409 22.19 -4.24 4.65
N GLN A 410 23.45 -4.63 4.54
CA GLN A 410 24.47 -3.82 3.86
C GLN A 410 24.19 -3.63 2.37
N LEU A 411 23.67 -4.67 1.68
CA LEU A 411 23.24 -4.56 0.29
C LEU A 411 22.06 -3.57 0.16
N PHE A 412 21.09 -3.68 1.05
CA PHE A 412 19.96 -2.76 1.07
C PHE A 412 20.43 -1.31 1.26
N ASP A 413 21.23 -1.03 2.28
CA ASP A 413 21.74 0.30 2.56
C ASP A 413 22.56 0.88 1.40
N HIS A 414 23.45 0.04 0.82
CA HIS A 414 24.29 0.46 -0.28
C HIS A 414 23.48 0.89 -1.51
N PHE A 415 22.50 0.09 -1.92
CA PHE A 415 21.78 0.34 -3.15
C PHE A 415 20.57 1.28 -2.97
N VAL A 416 19.91 1.26 -1.81
CA VAL A 416 18.78 2.17 -1.54
C VAL A 416 19.25 3.62 -1.46
N THR A 417 20.42 3.87 -0.85
CA THR A 417 20.99 5.24 -0.77
C THR A 417 21.45 5.79 -2.11
N GLN A 418 21.69 4.93 -3.10
CA GLN A 418 22.09 5.31 -4.45
C GLN A 418 20.91 5.59 -5.37
N ARG A 419 19.70 5.17 -4.99
CA ARG A 419 18.49 5.55 -5.70
C ARG A 419 18.36 7.07 -5.65
N ALA A 420 18.14 7.72 -6.80
CA ALA A 420 18.06 9.18 -6.86
C ALA A 420 17.01 9.72 -5.86
N PRO A 421 17.20 10.95 -5.30
CA PRO A 421 16.14 11.61 -4.53
C PRO A 421 14.91 11.80 -5.43
N GLY A 422 13.88 11.04 -5.23
CA GLY A 422 12.74 10.84 -6.12
C GLY A 422 12.51 9.36 -6.45
N ASP A 423 13.55 8.53 -6.46
CA ASP A 423 13.48 7.07 -6.45
C ASP A 423 13.22 6.52 -5.03
N THR A 424 12.50 7.26 -4.24
CA THR A 424 11.96 6.69 -3.00
C THR A 424 11.26 5.40 -3.41
N ILE A 425 11.29 4.38 -2.57
CA ILE A 425 10.58 3.08 -2.70
C ILE A 425 9.11 3.25 -3.15
N ILE A 426 8.66 4.45 -3.30
CA ILE A 426 7.43 4.96 -3.85
C ILE A 426 7.70 5.39 -5.31
N HIS A 427 7.67 4.42 -6.23
CA HIS A 427 7.24 4.56 -7.62
C HIS A 427 7.77 5.75 -8.43
N ASP A 428 8.98 5.63 -9.02
CA ASP A 428 9.39 6.43 -10.18
C ASP A 428 9.52 5.63 -11.50
N GLU A 429 8.74 4.59 -11.62
CA GLU A 429 8.21 4.25 -12.95
C GLU A 429 6.80 4.83 -13.03
N PRO A 430 6.27 5.06 -14.26
CA PRO A 430 4.92 5.56 -14.39
C PRO A 430 4.07 4.71 -13.45
N LYS A 431 3.53 5.36 -12.39
CA LYS A 431 2.66 4.69 -11.41
C LYS A 431 1.75 3.86 -12.27
N ILE A 432 1.80 2.53 -12.12
CA ILE A 432 0.85 1.71 -12.84
C ILE A 432 -0.48 2.24 -12.38
N GLY A 433 -1.10 3.05 -13.26
CA GLY A 433 -2.37 3.65 -12.96
C GLY A 433 -3.29 2.51 -12.59
N ARG A 434 -4.15 2.66 -11.60
CA ARG A 434 -5.10 1.63 -11.20
C ARG A 434 -5.84 1.01 -12.36
N ASN A 435 -5.99 1.80 -13.41
CA ASN A 435 -6.64 1.40 -14.64
C ASN A 435 -5.69 0.79 -15.67
N ASP A 436 -4.38 0.85 -15.44
CA ASP A 436 -3.40 0.24 -16.33
C ASP A 436 -3.56 -1.29 -16.38
N PRO A 437 -3.14 -1.92 -17.47
CA PRO A 437 -3.05 -3.37 -17.54
C PRO A 437 -2.33 -3.90 -16.32
N CYS A 438 -2.95 -4.85 -15.63
CA CYS A 438 -2.33 -5.41 -14.44
C CYS A 438 -0.98 -6.00 -14.80
N PRO A 439 0.08 -5.63 -14.08
CA PRO A 439 1.42 -6.12 -14.34
C PRO A 439 1.57 -7.65 -14.22
N CYS A 440 0.60 -8.34 -13.64
CA CYS A 440 0.59 -9.81 -13.62
C CYS A 440 0.25 -10.46 -14.98
N GLY A 441 0.07 -9.69 -16.06
CA GLY A 441 -0.27 -10.24 -17.37
C GLY A 441 -1.73 -10.75 -17.51
N SER A 442 -2.58 -10.53 -16.51
CA SER A 442 -3.97 -11.04 -16.48
C SER A 442 -4.91 -10.36 -17.50
N GLY A 443 -4.45 -9.30 -18.19
CA GLY A 443 -5.28 -8.50 -19.10
C GLY A 443 -6.37 -7.68 -18.37
N LYS A 444 -6.33 -7.63 -17.03
CA LYS A 444 -7.26 -6.85 -16.19
C LYS A 444 -6.58 -5.57 -15.72
N LYS A 445 -7.38 -4.58 -15.30
CA LYS A 445 -6.89 -3.39 -14.62
C LYS A 445 -6.10 -3.75 -13.37
N PHE A 446 -5.02 -3.02 -13.09
CA PHE A 446 -4.25 -3.18 -11.87
C PHE A 446 -5.14 -3.13 -10.62
N LYS A 447 -6.09 -2.18 -10.54
CA LYS A 447 -7.11 -2.07 -9.48
C LYS A 447 -8.08 -3.26 -9.39
N LYS A 448 -8.13 -4.10 -10.40
CA LYS A 448 -9.00 -5.27 -10.48
C LYS A 448 -8.24 -6.58 -10.42
N CYS A 449 -6.93 -6.51 -10.14
CA CYS A 449 -6.06 -7.69 -10.13
C CYS A 449 -5.02 -7.64 -9.01
N CYS A 450 -4.08 -6.72 -9.03
CA CYS A 450 -2.90 -6.73 -8.14
C CYS A 450 -2.78 -5.52 -7.20
N LEU A 451 -3.77 -4.64 -7.17
CA LEU A 451 -3.78 -3.45 -6.34
C LEU A 451 -4.68 -3.63 -5.11
N HIS A 452 -4.52 -4.66 -4.35
CA HIS A 452 -5.27 -4.85 -3.09
C HIS A 452 -4.31 -5.20 -1.97
#